data_eaf4ac6bf51af1b71607ff249807f645
#
_entry.id   eaf4ac6bf51af1b71607ff249807f645
#
_cell.length_a   1.000
_cell.length_b   1.000
_cell.length_c   1.000
_cell.angle_alpha   90.00
_cell.angle_beta   90.00
_cell.angle_gamma   90.00
#
_symmetry.space_group_name_H-M   'P 1'
#
loop_
_entity.id
_entity.type
_entity.pdbx_description
1 polymer ?
#
loop_
_entity_poly.entity_id
_entity_poly.type
_entity_poly.pdbx_seq_one_letter_code
_entity_poly.pdbx_strand_id
1 'polypeptide(L)'
;MLKITRAWVDDTTCDERGMGTELFVFFDNGASVTIFLDSKANAPYFSDIIAGRYRDQPNTDGENVFWGNGARLSYNEVFAILHAERKEEAV
;
A
#
# COMPACT_ATOMS: atom_id res chain seq x y z
N MET A 1 8.37 12.28 -14.43
CA MET A 1 7.65 11.69 -13.26
C MET A 1 7.66 10.19 -13.34
N LEU A 2 7.95 9.55 -12.21
CA LEU A 2 7.92 8.09 -12.18
C LEU A 2 6.51 7.59 -12.34
N LYS A 3 6.36 6.46 -13.01
CA LYS A 3 5.06 5.81 -13.12
C LYS A 3 5.07 4.49 -12.37
N ILE A 4 3.94 4.17 -11.78
CA ILE A 4 3.75 2.91 -11.08
C ILE A 4 3.48 1.84 -12.15
N THR A 5 4.31 0.80 -12.16
CA THR A 5 4.16 -0.29 -13.14
C THR A 5 3.46 -1.49 -12.55
N ARG A 6 3.53 -1.65 -11.21
CA ARG A 6 2.94 -2.80 -10.55
C ARG A 6 2.71 -2.48 -9.08
N ALA A 7 1.69 -3.06 -8.51
CA ALA A 7 1.45 -3.01 -7.08
C ALA A 7 1.02 -4.39 -6.58
N TRP A 8 1.45 -4.73 -5.37
CA TRP A 8 1.23 -6.05 -4.82
C TRP A 8 0.99 -5.94 -3.32
N VAL A 9 -0.04 -6.60 -2.81
CA VAL A 9 -0.31 -6.65 -1.38
C VAL A 9 0.17 -8.00 -0.83
N ASP A 10 0.92 -7.94 0.26
CA ASP A 10 1.36 -9.13 0.96
C ASP A 10 0.76 -9.11 2.36
N ASP A 11 -0.14 -10.02 2.62
CA ASP A 11 -0.81 -10.14 3.92
C ASP A 11 -0.24 -11.27 4.76
N THR A 12 0.85 -11.88 4.32
CA THR A 12 1.44 -12.99 5.06
C THR A 12 2.40 -12.55 6.15
N THR A 13 2.58 -11.25 6.31
CA THR A 13 3.50 -10.74 7.30
C THR A 13 2.84 -10.58 8.66
N CYS A 14 2.16 -11.62 9.11
CA CYS A 14 1.75 -11.69 10.49
C CYS A 14 2.95 -12.15 11.27
N ASP A 15 3.69 -11.23 11.83
CA ASP A 15 4.80 -11.60 12.68
C ASP A 15 4.38 -11.42 14.13
N GLU A 16 5.35 -11.53 15.02
CA GLU A 16 5.12 -11.42 16.44
C GLU A 16 4.55 -10.08 16.89
N ARG A 17 4.68 -9.06 16.06
CA ARG A 17 4.12 -7.75 16.38
C ARG A 17 2.71 -7.60 15.88
N GLY A 18 2.17 -8.67 15.32
CA GLY A 18 0.79 -8.78 15.03
C GLY A 18 0.44 -8.47 13.62
N MET A 19 0.66 -7.33 13.06
CA MET A 19 0.05 -7.07 11.86
C MET A 19 0.68 -6.13 10.98
N GLY A 20 0.87 -6.45 9.79
CA GLY A 20 1.23 -5.52 8.79
C GLY A 20 0.71 -5.99 7.47
N THR A 21 -0.14 -5.21 6.86
CA THR A 21 -0.53 -5.43 5.48
C THR A 21 0.38 -4.56 4.65
N GLU A 22 1.32 -5.18 3.97
CA GLU A 22 2.32 -4.45 3.20
C GLU A 22 1.87 -4.27 1.76
N LEU A 23 2.09 -3.08 1.22
CA LEU A 23 1.87 -2.81 -0.19
C LEU A 23 3.23 -2.54 -0.82
N PHE A 24 3.57 -3.34 -1.82
CA PHE A 24 4.79 -3.16 -2.61
C PHE A 24 4.42 -2.41 -3.88
N VAL A 25 5.09 -1.31 -4.15
CA VAL A 25 4.82 -0.49 -5.33
C VAL A 25 6.10 -0.42 -6.15
N PHE A 26 5.99 -0.78 -7.43
CA PHE A 26 7.13 -0.82 -8.35
C PHE A 26 6.98 0.29 -9.38
N PHE A 27 8.10 0.90 -9.74
CA PHE A 27 8.13 2.03 -10.66
C PHE A 27 8.88 1.71 -11.95
N ASP A 28 8.66 2.53 -12.96
CA ASP A 28 9.21 2.30 -14.29
C ASP A 28 10.73 2.49 -14.39
N ASN A 29 11.35 3.06 -13.37
CA ASN A 29 12.80 3.19 -13.32
C ASN A 29 13.48 2.02 -12.59
N GLY A 30 12.74 0.98 -12.25
CA GLY A 30 13.27 -0.16 -11.51
C GLY A 30 13.25 -0.02 -10.00
N ALA A 31 12.88 1.14 -9.49
CA ALA A 31 12.76 1.35 -8.04
C ALA A 31 11.48 0.74 -7.51
N SER A 32 11.46 0.49 -6.22
CA SER A 32 10.25 0.04 -5.52
C SER A 32 10.21 0.63 -4.13
N VAL A 33 9.02 0.72 -3.58
CA VAL A 33 8.82 1.12 -2.18
C VAL A 33 7.83 0.16 -1.54
N THR A 34 7.95 0.03 -0.23
CA THR A 34 7.04 -0.79 0.56
C THR A 34 6.42 0.11 1.61
N ILE A 35 5.11 0.09 1.71
CA ILE A 35 4.40 0.84 2.73
C ILE A 35 3.41 -0.08 3.42
N PHE A 36 2.98 0.29 4.62
CA PHE A 36 1.94 -0.43 5.33
C PHE A 36 0.60 0.26 5.11
N LEU A 37 -0.44 -0.53 4.89
CA LEU A 37 -1.79 0.00 4.72
C LEU A 37 -2.48 0.28 6.06
N ASP A 38 -1.82 -0.02 7.17
CA ASP A 38 -2.45 0.08 8.50
C ASP A 38 -2.90 1.50 8.85
N SER A 39 -2.25 2.51 8.32
CA SER A 39 -2.67 3.89 8.52
C SER A 39 -4.02 4.18 7.88
N LYS A 40 -4.48 3.31 6.98
CA LYS A 40 -5.77 3.43 6.32
C LYS A 40 -6.83 2.49 6.92
N ALA A 41 -6.55 1.90 8.08
CA ALA A 41 -7.43 0.90 8.66
C ALA A 41 -8.84 1.42 8.95
N ASN A 42 -9.00 2.72 9.14
CA ASN A 42 -10.30 3.32 9.39
C ASN A 42 -11.04 3.73 8.12
N ALA A 43 -10.39 3.64 6.98
CA ALA A 43 -11.04 3.96 5.71
C ALA A 43 -11.92 2.79 5.29
N PRO A 44 -13.16 3.03 4.81
CA PRO A 44 -14.12 1.97 4.60
C PRO A 44 -13.64 0.83 3.70
N TYR A 45 -12.97 1.15 2.61
CA TYR A 45 -12.57 0.12 1.65
C TYR A 45 -11.27 -0.57 2.07
N PHE A 46 -10.37 0.16 2.71
CA PHE A 46 -9.09 -0.40 3.14
C PHE A 46 -9.25 -1.35 4.32
N SER A 47 -10.25 -1.14 5.16
CA SER A 47 -10.47 -2.04 6.29
C SER A 47 -10.74 -3.47 5.83
N ASP A 48 -11.43 -3.65 4.71
CA ASP A 48 -11.68 -4.97 4.17
C ASP A 48 -10.42 -5.63 3.63
N ILE A 49 -9.55 -4.86 3.02
CA ILE A 49 -8.28 -5.36 2.50
C ILE A 49 -7.39 -5.80 3.66
N ILE A 50 -7.28 -4.97 4.68
CA ILE A 50 -6.43 -5.23 5.85
C ILE A 50 -6.94 -6.44 6.63
N ALA A 51 -8.25 -6.57 6.74
CA ALA A 51 -8.86 -7.67 7.46
C ALA A 51 -8.87 -8.99 6.69
N GLY A 52 -8.46 -8.97 5.43
CA GLY A 52 -8.44 -10.17 4.61
C GLY A 52 -9.78 -10.54 4.02
N ARG A 53 -10.77 -9.67 4.09
CA ARG A 53 -12.09 -9.93 3.50
C ARG A 53 -12.12 -9.66 2.00
N TYR A 54 -11.23 -8.80 1.51
CA TYR A 54 -11.06 -8.54 0.09
C TYR A 54 -9.66 -8.99 -0.30
N ARG A 55 -9.58 -9.99 -1.16
CA ARG A 55 -8.30 -10.66 -1.44
C ARG A 55 -7.70 -10.44 -2.82
N ASP A 56 -8.41 -9.76 -3.69
CA ASP A 56 -7.87 -9.50 -5.02
C ASP A 56 -6.75 -8.48 -4.95
N GLN A 57 -5.76 -8.67 -5.78
CA GLN A 57 -4.62 -7.76 -5.84
C GLN A 57 -5.01 -6.45 -6.51
N PRO A 58 -4.31 -5.36 -6.17
CA PRO A 58 -4.60 -4.08 -6.78
C PRO A 58 -4.08 -4.00 -8.22
N ASN A 59 -4.59 -3.03 -8.93
CA ASN A 59 -4.12 -2.66 -10.26
C ASN A 59 -3.54 -1.25 -10.22
N THR A 60 -2.92 -0.84 -11.30
CA THR A 60 -2.41 0.51 -11.41
C THR A 60 -2.65 1.06 -12.81
N ASP A 61 -2.87 2.36 -12.88
CA ASP A 61 -2.96 3.08 -14.16
C ASP A 61 -1.71 3.94 -14.40
N GLY A 62 -0.67 3.76 -13.61
CA GLY A 62 0.56 4.54 -13.67
C GLY A 62 0.65 5.63 -12.63
N GLU A 63 -0.46 6.17 -12.19
CA GLU A 63 -0.51 7.24 -11.22
C GLU A 63 -1.23 6.87 -9.94
N ASN A 64 -2.05 5.85 -9.98
CA ASN A 64 -2.83 5.38 -8.84
C ASN A 64 -2.71 3.89 -8.67
N VAL A 65 -2.88 3.45 -7.44
CA VAL A 65 -3.07 2.04 -7.12
C VAL A 65 -4.52 1.91 -6.70
N PHE A 66 -5.26 0.98 -7.29
CA PHE A 66 -6.68 0.85 -7.00
C PHE A 66 -7.11 -0.61 -6.92
N TRP A 67 -8.13 -0.84 -6.12
CA TRP A 67 -8.70 -2.17 -5.90
C TRP A 67 -10.12 -2.21 -6.45
N GLY A 68 -10.58 -3.38 -6.80
CA GLY A 68 -11.93 -3.54 -7.34
C GLY A 68 -13.04 -3.21 -6.37
N ASN A 69 -12.74 -3.12 -5.08
CA ASN A 69 -13.74 -2.76 -4.07
C ASN A 69 -13.91 -1.25 -3.87
N GLY A 70 -13.16 -0.43 -4.61
CA GLY A 70 -13.24 1.02 -4.50
C GLY A 70 -12.09 1.69 -3.77
N ALA A 71 -11.22 0.92 -3.12
CA ALA A 71 -10.05 1.50 -2.46
C ALA A 71 -9.09 2.07 -3.50
N ARG A 72 -8.43 3.15 -3.16
CA ARG A 72 -7.54 3.83 -4.10
C ARG A 72 -6.48 4.63 -3.36
N LEU A 73 -5.27 4.60 -3.88
CA LEU A 73 -4.17 5.43 -3.41
C LEU A 73 -3.53 6.12 -4.60
N SER A 74 -3.40 7.44 -4.54
CA SER A 74 -2.69 8.18 -5.57
C SER A 74 -1.18 8.05 -5.34
N TYR A 75 -0.40 8.39 -6.37
CA TYR A 75 1.05 8.47 -6.28
C TYR A 75 1.47 9.29 -5.06
N ASN A 76 0.86 10.47 -4.88
CA ASN A 76 1.20 11.33 -3.76
C ASN A 76 0.87 10.72 -2.41
N GLU A 77 -0.23 9.99 -2.33
CA GLU A 77 -0.61 9.32 -1.09
C GLU A 77 0.36 8.20 -0.72
N VAL A 78 0.85 7.46 -1.70
CA VAL A 78 1.86 6.43 -1.46
C VAL A 78 3.09 7.04 -0.82
N PHE A 79 3.58 8.15 -1.38
CA PHE A 79 4.76 8.82 -0.83
C PHE A 79 4.49 9.51 0.49
N ALA A 80 3.28 10.01 0.70
CA ALA A 80 2.91 10.58 2.00
C ALA A 80 2.96 9.53 3.11
N ILE A 81 2.47 8.34 2.83
CA ILE A 81 2.52 7.23 3.79
C ILE A 81 3.97 6.82 4.04
N LEU A 82 4.75 6.71 2.97
CA LEU A 82 6.16 6.33 3.10
C LEU A 82 6.93 7.34 3.95
N HIS A 83 6.69 8.62 3.74
CA HIS A 83 7.34 9.67 4.54
C HIS A 83 6.94 9.59 6.00
N ALA A 84 5.68 9.33 6.29
CA ALA A 84 5.22 9.22 7.66
C ALA A 84 5.90 8.05 8.38
N GLU A 85 6.05 6.92 7.69
CA GLU A 85 6.72 5.76 8.25
C GLU A 85 8.20 6.02 8.51
N ARG A 86 8.85 6.70 7.57
CA ARG A 86 10.27 7.04 7.73
C ARG A 86 10.52 8.04 8.84
N LYS A 87 9.60 8.96 9.03
CA LYS A 87 9.73 9.93 10.11
C LYS A 87 9.73 9.25 11.46
N GLU A 88 8.92 8.23 11.64
CA GLU A 88 8.89 7.47 12.86
C GLU A 88 10.20 6.73 13.10
N GLU A 89 10.79 6.22 12.04
CA GLU A 89 12.06 5.50 12.15
C GLU A 89 13.22 6.42 12.44
N ALA A 90 13.15 7.66 12.03
CA ALA A 90 14.24 8.61 12.18
C ALA A 90 14.37 9.15 13.61
N VAL A 91 13.46 8.82 14.46
CA VAL A 91 13.50 9.27 15.87
C VAL A 91 14.22 8.26 16.80
#